data_41f59d6a88153494e76dbfb08c4eef6e
#
_entry.id   41f59d6a88153494e76dbfb08c4eef6e
#
_cell.length_a   1.000
_cell.length_b   1.000
_cell.length_c   1.000
_cell.angle_alpha   90.00
_cell.angle_beta   90.00
_cell.angle_gamma   90.00
#
_symmetry.space_group_name_H-M   'P 1'
#
loop_
_entity.id
_entity.type
_entity.pdbx_description
1 polymer ?
#
loop_
_entity_poly.entity_id
_entity_poly.type
_entity_poly.pdbx_seq_one_letter_code
_entity_poly.pdbx_strand_id
1 'polypeptide(L)'
;MSNKIKALLSIFVVSVFFVFGCHSVDARQVMTTAYSPHEQAGYMANGLWIQEGYVALDFLPLGTQVWLDGVPYIVGDRIGDGDYNHVDIVMNSYEDAIQHGRRYMDLQY
;
A
#
# COMPACT_ATOMS: atom_id res chain seq x y z
N MET A 1 -32.52 -6.40 -30.88
CA MET A 1 -31.98 -7.56 -30.24
C MET A 1 -30.47 -7.42 -29.91
N SER A 2 -29.67 -7.01 -30.83
CA SER A 2 -28.24 -6.76 -30.58
C SER A 2 -28.00 -5.70 -29.51
N ASN A 3 -28.85 -4.68 -29.41
CA ASN A 3 -28.68 -3.63 -28.41
C ASN A 3 -28.91 -4.13 -26.98
N LYS A 4 -29.85 -5.07 -26.80
CA LYS A 4 -30.09 -5.66 -25.50
C LYS A 4 -28.92 -6.51 -25.06
N ILE A 5 -28.32 -7.25 -25.96
CA ILE A 5 -27.18 -8.08 -25.68
C ILE A 5 -25.98 -7.21 -25.32
N LYS A 6 -25.75 -6.15 -26.08
CA LYS A 6 -24.67 -5.21 -25.80
C LYS A 6 -24.81 -4.55 -24.43
N ALA A 7 -26.02 -4.15 -24.07
CA ALA A 7 -26.29 -3.54 -22.78
C ALA A 7 -26.02 -4.52 -21.65
N LEU A 8 -26.43 -5.77 -21.81
CA LEU A 8 -26.18 -6.80 -20.79
C LEU A 8 -24.69 -7.07 -20.60
N LEU A 9 -23.93 -7.15 -21.69
CA LEU A 9 -22.50 -7.35 -21.61
C LEU A 9 -21.80 -6.19 -20.93
N SER A 10 -22.20 -4.96 -21.24
CA SER A 10 -21.64 -3.78 -20.60
C SER A 10 -21.88 -3.78 -19.10
N ILE A 11 -23.10 -4.11 -18.69
CA ILE A 11 -23.45 -4.18 -17.27
C ILE A 11 -22.63 -5.25 -16.57
N PHE A 12 -22.48 -6.41 -17.20
CA PHE A 12 -21.70 -7.50 -16.64
C PHE A 12 -20.25 -7.11 -16.42
N VAL A 13 -19.62 -6.49 -17.42
CA VAL A 13 -18.22 -6.06 -17.33
C VAL A 13 -18.06 -5.03 -16.22
N VAL A 14 -18.94 -4.07 -16.12
CA VAL A 14 -18.90 -3.06 -15.07
C VAL A 14 -19.05 -3.70 -13.70
N SER A 15 -19.93 -4.67 -13.55
CA SER A 15 -20.13 -5.37 -12.28
C SER A 15 -18.87 -6.11 -11.85
N VAL A 16 -18.21 -6.82 -12.76
CA VAL A 16 -16.99 -7.54 -12.46
C VAL A 16 -15.88 -6.57 -12.04
N PHE A 17 -15.71 -5.49 -12.78
CA PHE A 17 -14.73 -4.47 -12.44
C PHE A 17 -15.01 -3.86 -11.08
N PHE A 18 -16.25 -3.57 -10.79
CA PHE A 18 -16.67 -2.98 -9.53
C PHE A 18 -16.37 -3.90 -8.34
N VAL A 19 -16.59 -5.22 -8.51
CA VAL A 19 -16.25 -6.18 -7.45
C VAL A 19 -14.79 -6.12 -7.08
N PHE A 20 -13.90 -6.02 -8.05
CA PHE A 20 -12.47 -5.84 -7.76
C PHE A 20 -12.18 -4.53 -7.07
N GLY A 21 -12.88 -3.46 -7.41
CA GLY A 21 -12.70 -2.16 -6.77
C GLY A 21 -13.18 -2.13 -5.33
N CYS A 22 -13.97 -3.10 -4.89
CA CYS A 22 -14.51 -3.14 -3.53
C CYS A 22 -13.62 -3.85 -2.53
N HIS A 23 -12.41 -4.24 -2.89
CA HIS A 23 -11.50 -4.91 -1.96
C HIS A 23 -11.02 -4.02 -0.83
N SER A 24 -10.88 -2.76 -1.07
CA SER A 24 -10.42 -1.84 -0.04
C SER A 24 -11.62 -1.22 0.64
N VAL A 25 -12.06 -1.89 1.70
CA VAL A 25 -13.21 -1.46 2.47
C VAL A 25 -12.86 -0.28 3.35
N ASP A 26 -11.64 -0.29 3.89
CA ASP A 26 -11.15 0.77 4.73
C ASP A 26 -10.21 1.67 3.93
N ALA A 27 -10.56 2.95 3.90
CA ALA A 27 -9.72 3.96 3.25
C ALA A 27 -9.59 5.14 4.20
N ARG A 28 -8.36 5.59 4.42
CA ARG A 28 -8.09 6.74 5.27
C ARG A 28 -6.76 7.35 4.91
N GLN A 29 -6.57 8.60 5.30
CA GLN A 29 -5.28 9.25 5.14
C GLN A 29 -4.34 8.86 6.27
N VAL A 30 -3.11 8.58 5.92
CA VAL A 30 -2.03 8.30 6.86
C VAL A 30 -0.85 9.20 6.55
N MET A 31 -0.07 9.50 7.57
CA MET A 31 1.22 10.16 7.40
C MET A 31 2.21 9.13 6.87
N THR A 32 2.86 9.43 5.75
CA THR A 32 3.89 8.55 5.22
C THR A 32 5.25 9.21 5.30
N THR A 33 6.23 8.39 5.59
CA THR A 33 7.65 8.67 5.50
C THR A 33 8.29 7.58 4.65
N ALA A 34 9.57 7.70 4.39
CA ALA A 34 10.28 6.68 3.60
C ALA A 34 11.67 6.44 4.18
N TYR A 35 12.15 5.23 3.99
CA TYR A 35 13.51 4.87 4.37
C TYR A 35 14.11 3.95 3.30
N SER A 36 15.43 3.86 3.26
CA SER A 36 16.13 3.03 2.29
C SER A 36 17.08 2.07 2.98
N PRO A 37 17.45 0.96 2.30
CA PRO A 37 18.46 0.03 2.85
C PRO A 37 19.80 0.68 3.13
N HIS A 38 20.09 1.82 2.51
CA HIS A 38 21.34 2.54 2.71
C HIS A 38 21.37 3.31 4.03
N GLU A 39 20.20 3.70 4.54
CA GLU A 39 20.10 4.39 5.83
C GLU A 39 20.03 3.40 6.97
N GLN A 40 19.33 2.30 6.75
CA GLN A 40 19.02 1.32 7.77
C GLN A 40 19.17 -0.07 7.18
N ALA A 41 20.34 -0.66 7.37
CA ALA A 41 20.60 -2.02 6.93
C ALA A 41 19.99 -3.01 7.92
N GLY A 42 19.50 -4.14 7.42
CA GLY A 42 19.02 -5.20 8.28
C GLY A 42 17.81 -5.92 7.72
N TYR A 43 17.19 -6.71 8.59
CA TYR A 43 16.04 -7.50 8.26
C TYR A 43 14.77 -6.83 8.79
N MET A 44 13.70 -6.94 8.00
CA MET A 44 12.37 -6.52 8.43
C MET A 44 11.80 -7.54 9.43
N ALA A 45 10.73 -7.16 10.09
CA ALA A 45 10.06 -8.05 11.05
C ALA A 45 9.59 -9.37 10.42
N ASN A 46 9.33 -9.38 9.10
CA ASN A 46 8.96 -10.61 8.38
C ASN A 46 10.15 -11.52 8.08
N GLY A 47 11.36 -11.16 8.47
CA GLY A 47 12.56 -11.95 8.25
C GLY A 47 13.28 -11.69 6.93
N LEU A 48 12.74 -10.87 6.07
CA LEU A 48 13.37 -10.53 4.80
C LEU A 48 14.27 -9.31 4.96
N TRP A 49 15.28 -9.22 4.10
CA TRP A 49 16.11 -8.04 4.01
C TRP A 49 15.27 -6.84 3.57
N ILE A 50 15.57 -5.66 4.09
CA ILE A 50 14.88 -4.42 3.73
C ILE A 50 14.95 -4.23 2.23
N GLN A 51 13.80 -4.12 1.58
CA GLN A 51 13.69 -4.04 0.13
C GLN A 51 12.42 -3.33 -0.31
N GLU A 52 12.43 -2.81 -1.52
CA GLU A 52 11.29 -2.13 -2.12
C GLU A 52 10.08 -3.05 -2.23
N GLY A 53 8.88 -2.44 -2.20
CA GLY A 53 7.62 -3.18 -2.27
C GLY A 53 7.01 -3.44 -0.90
N TYR A 54 7.69 -3.07 0.16
CA TYR A 54 7.24 -3.27 1.53
C TYR A 54 7.06 -1.95 2.26
N VAL A 55 6.22 -1.98 3.28
CA VAL A 55 6.02 -0.87 4.20
C VAL A 55 6.13 -1.37 5.63
N ALA A 56 6.51 -0.46 6.52
CA ALA A 56 6.46 -0.66 7.95
C ALA A 56 5.26 0.09 8.52
N LEU A 57 4.50 -0.59 9.35
CA LEU A 57 3.40 0.01 10.12
C LEU A 57 3.08 -0.89 11.31
N ASP A 58 2.36 -0.35 12.28
CA ASP A 58 2.14 -1.05 13.56
C ASP A 58 0.74 -1.63 13.72
N PHE A 59 -0.19 -1.37 12.80
CA PHE A 59 -1.60 -1.62 13.03
C PHE A 59 -2.24 -2.67 12.10
N LEU A 60 -1.47 -3.30 11.21
CA LEU A 60 -1.95 -4.39 10.36
C LEU A 60 -1.01 -5.58 10.48
N PRO A 61 -1.51 -6.80 10.30
CA PRO A 61 -0.65 -7.99 10.34
C PRO A 61 0.42 -7.97 9.25
N LEU A 62 1.58 -8.55 9.56
CA LEU A 62 2.60 -8.80 8.54
C LEU A 62 2.01 -9.65 7.40
N GLY A 63 2.34 -9.32 6.17
CA GLY A 63 1.82 -9.99 4.99
C GLY A 63 0.55 -9.36 4.42
N THR A 64 -0.05 -8.41 5.11
CA THR A 64 -1.24 -7.71 4.59
C THR A 64 -0.86 -6.89 3.38
N GLN A 65 -1.64 -7.01 2.31
CA GLN A 65 -1.50 -6.13 1.16
C GLN A 65 -2.23 -4.81 1.42
N VAL A 66 -1.56 -3.72 1.13
CA VAL A 66 -2.12 -2.37 1.26
C VAL A 66 -1.88 -1.59 -0.02
N TRP A 67 -2.64 -0.53 -0.23
CA TRP A 67 -2.44 0.41 -1.33
C TRP A 67 -2.26 1.80 -0.74
N LEU A 68 -1.22 2.48 -1.20
CA LEU A 68 -0.97 3.88 -0.87
C LEU A 68 -1.09 4.70 -2.15
N ASP A 69 -2.09 5.57 -2.20
CA ASP A 69 -2.45 6.31 -3.42
C ASP A 69 -2.54 5.40 -4.64
N GLY A 70 -3.13 4.21 -4.45
CA GLY A 70 -3.34 3.23 -5.49
C GLY A 70 -2.15 2.34 -5.83
N VAL A 71 -1.02 2.52 -5.18
CA VAL A 71 0.17 1.69 -5.40
C VAL A 71 0.23 0.58 -4.35
N PRO A 72 0.37 -0.69 -4.77
CA PRO A 72 0.36 -1.81 -3.83
C PRO A 72 1.68 -2.01 -3.10
N TYR A 73 1.58 -2.37 -1.84
CA TYR A 73 2.70 -2.73 -0.96
C TYR A 73 2.28 -3.87 -0.06
N ILE A 74 3.25 -4.51 0.56
CA ILE A 74 3.04 -5.55 1.57
C ILE A 74 3.56 -5.04 2.91
N VAL A 75 2.80 -5.26 3.96
CA VAL A 75 3.27 -4.97 5.32
C VAL A 75 4.35 -5.99 5.67
N GLY A 76 5.58 -5.53 5.79
CA GLY A 76 6.71 -6.41 6.05
C GLY A 76 7.45 -6.09 7.33
N ASP A 77 7.19 -4.93 7.92
CA ASP A 77 7.96 -4.46 9.05
C ASP A 77 7.10 -3.67 10.03
N ARG A 78 7.68 -3.34 11.16
CA ARG A 78 7.09 -2.54 12.22
C ARG A 78 7.88 -1.26 12.39
N ILE A 79 7.18 -0.15 12.62
CA ILE A 79 7.82 1.11 12.99
C ILE A 79 8.20 1.08 14.46
N GLY A 80 7.27 0.61 15.30
CA GLY A 80 7.49 0.51 16.73
C GLY A 80 7.25 1.80 17.51
N ASP A 81 6.62 2.80 16.87
CA ASP A 81 6.30 4.07 17.54
C ASP A 81 4.88 4.08 18.12
N GLY A 82 4.08 3.07 17.82
CA GLY A 82 2.71 2.98 18.30
C GLY A 82 1.74 3.96 17.64
N ASP A 83 2.18 4.66 16.61
CA ASP A 83 1.34 5.61 15.88
C ASP A 83 0.57 4.87 14.79
N TYR A 84 -0.72 4.68 15.03
CA TYR A 84 -1.61 3.96 14.10
C TYR A 84 -2.03 4.82 12.91
N ASN A 85 -1.35 5.92 12.68
CA ASN A 85 -1.57 6.78 11.52
C ASN A 85 -0.28 7.01 10.74
N HIS A 86 0.74 6.22 10.99
CA HIS A 86 2.05 6.36 10.37
C HIS A 86 2.40 5.11 9.57
N VAL A 87 2.86 5.31 8.33
CA VAL A 87 3.35 4.26 7.44
C VAL A 87 4.72 4.70 6.92
N ASP A 88 5.69 3.82 7.01
CA ASP A 88 7.06 4.09 6.55
C ASP A 88 7.34 3.19 5.33
N ILE A 89 7.64 3.81 4.20
CA ILE A 89 7.74 3.11 2.91
C ILE A 89 9.21 2.81 2.62
N VAL A 90 9.49 1.56 2.26
CA VAL A 90 10.85 1.21 1.81
C VAL A 90 11.04 1.72 0.38
N MET A 91 12.06 2.53 0.19
CA MET A 91 12.47 3.02 -1.12
C MET A 91 13.88 2.57 -1.43
N ASN A 92 14.15 2.39 -2.72
CA ASN A 92 15.38 1.74 -3.18
C ASN A 92 16.62 2.61 -3.01
N SER A 93 16.46 3.92 -3.00
CA SER A 93 17.58 4.84 -2.85
C SER A 93 17.33 5.85 -1.74
N TYR A 94 18.42 6.35 -1.20
CA TYR A 94 18.40 7.41 -0.20
C TYR A 94 17.75 8.68 -0.79
N GLU A 95 18.08 9.00 -2.03
CA GLU A 95 17.56 10.18 -2.72
C GLU A 95 16.05 10.10 -2.87
N ASP A 96 15.51 8.94 -3.24
CA ASP A 96 14.06 8.74 -3.36
C ASP A 96 13.38 8.91 -2.01
N ALA A 97 13.97 8.38 -0.96
CA ALA A 97 13.43 8.51 0.39
C ALA A 97 13.41 9.98 0.84
N ILE A 98 14.46 10.72 0.55
CA ILE A 98 14.54 12.16 0.88
C ILE A 98 13.49 12.94 0.09
N GLN A 99 13.33 12.64 -1.20
CA GLN A 99 12.34 13.32 -2.04
C GLN A 99 10.91 13.01 -1.61
N HIS A 100 10.67 11.81 -1.13
CA HIS A 100 9.36 11.46 -0.59
C HIS A 100 9.02 12.36 0.60
N GLY A 101 9.96 12.56 1.50
CA GLY A 101 9.79 13.40 2.68
C GLY A 101 8.70 12.87 3.58
N ARG A 102 7.85 13.78 4.03
CA ARG A 102 6.67 13.46 4.86
C ARG A 102 5.46 13.97 4.11
N ARG A 103 4.50 13.08 3.85
CA ARG A 103 3.27 13.47 3.16
C ARG A 103 2.13 12.56 3.53
N TYR A 104 0.93 13.08 3.47
CA TYR A 104 -0.26 12.27 3.63
C TYR A 104 -0.57 11.53 2.35
N MET A 105 -0.96 10.29 2.48
CA MET A 105 -1.38 9.44 1.38
C MET A 105 -2.64 8.68 1.79
N ASP A 106 -3.44 8.30 0.79
CA ASP A 106 -4.63 7.48 1.04
C ASP A 106 -4.20 6.02 1.18
N LEU A 107 -4.53 5.45 2.34
CA LEU A 107 -4.28 4.04 2.62
C LEU A 107 -5.57 3.26 2.42
N GLN A 108 -5.48 2.17 1.67
CA GLN A 108 -6.56 1.20 1.48
C GLN A 108 -6.04 -0.20 1.78
N TYR A 109 -6.90 -1.02 2.36
CA TYR A 109 -6.59 -2.43 2.65
C TYR A 109 -7.83 -3.26 2.84
#